data_99790e24c2db7e1d5247cf6c569ca55a
#
_entry.id   99790e24c2db7e1d5247cf6c569ca55a
#
_cell.length_a   1.000
_cell.length_b   1.000
_cell.length_c   1.000
_cell.angle_alpha   90.00
_cell.angle_beta   90.00
_cell.angle_gamma   90.00
#
_symmetry.space_group_name_H-M   'P 1'
#
loop_
_entity.id
_entity.type
_entity.pdbx_description
1 polymer ?
#
loop_
_entity_poly.entity_id
_entity_poly.type
_entity_poly.pdbx_seq_one_letter_code
_entity_poly.pdbx_strand_id
1 'polypeptide(L)'
;LFLCFCWVSPLAAQRWEVFGYIRSNTGEAVQGASVYVNDTTGVVSAENGYYNIVTARQPTELTVQHLSHFSRRILLPAGAFENRRLQMDVLLTAQFVALPPVDIVSPKVQTLITEDFSVEIYDYEFAGENLLLLIRQRKQHLLRLVGESGAVLSELPLAGNPRRLHRSCTGGLHAVGSFFAQELIVNVLELDTFPRYDVRQFRSVIEPCVLKHDRYYIYRKATLFNQAIHYWFFDAYGGRHHLTDILNRAAIREAYRAYRYFLNNMPFTVRPEKTPYSESIDKGFHLDEFPDEYEVPLDIKALMPLALSANQTSWLGVLKTIEADSNYAPLFKIGDKILVFDHLNEEIRQFDDAFRRESSIPIAYQKGKGWRKELLKDDVTQALYAHFAPDGRHELQKIDVGNGAVIKSYPMDEVLYLSHHFKIRNGYLYYLGQEHVNIPNCKLFKVNIAQQNKR
;
A
#
# COMPACT_ATOMS: atom_id res chain seq x y z
N LEU A 1 52.10 -55.04 -24.56
CA LEU A 1 51.09 -54.08 -24.06
C LEU A 1 51.51 -52.67 -24.42
N PHE A 2 50.96 -52.09 -25.53
CA PHE A 2 51.17 -50.72 -25.93
C PHE A 2 50.10 -49.82 -25.28
N LEU A 3 50.51 -48.93 -24.36
CA LEU A 3 49.66 -47.90 -23.76
C LEU A 3 49.65 -46.67 -24.72
N CYS A 4 48.53 -46.46 -25.40
CA CYS A 4 48.27 -45.29 -26.19
C CYS A 4 47.87 -44.15 -25.27
N PHE A 5 48.73 -43.16 -25.01
CA PHE A 5 48.43 -41.90 -24.34
C PHE A 5 47.71 -40.98 -25.34
N CYS A 6 46.37 -40.90 -25.23
CA CYS A 6 45.62 -39.85 -25.87
C CYS A 6 45.84 -38.54 -25.15
N TRP A 7 46.59 -37.62 -25.76
CA TRP A 7 46.66 -36.23 -25.36
C TRP A 7 45.33 -35.56 -25.71
N VAL A 8 44.50 -35.35 -24.70
CA VAL A 8 43.35 -34.47 -24.85
C VAL A 8 43.84 -33.04 -24.65
N SER A 9 44.08 -32.35 -25.77
CA SER A 9 44.36 -30.92 -25.77
C SER A 9 43.08 -30.22 -25.26
N PRO A 10 43.15 -29.35 -24.22
CA PRO A 10 42.00 -28.56 -23.86
C PRO A 10 41.60 -27.66 -25.02
N LEU A 11 40.43 -27.87 -25.59
CA LEU A 11 39.82 -26.92 -26.51
C LEU A 11 39.68 -25.60 -25.77
N ALA A 12 40.60 -24.66 -25.94
CA ALA A 12 40.45 -23.31 -25.49
C ALA A 12 39.21 -22.74 -26.18
N ALA A 13 38.13 -22.55 -25.44
CA ALA A 13 36.89 -21.98 -25.96
C ALA A 13 37.20 -20.63 -26.61
N GLN A 14 37.01 -20.56 -27.91
CA GLN A 14 37.28 -19.36 -28.68
C GLN A 14 36.34 -18.25 -28.22
N ARG A 15 36.89 -17.20 -27.61
CA ARG A 15 36.11 -16.07 -27.09
C ARG A 15 36.30 -14.85 -27.98
N TRP A 16 35.19 -14.17 -28.24
CA TRP A 16 35.14 -12.87 -28.90
C TRP A 16 34.96 -11.79 -27.89
N GLU A 17 35.59 -10.65 -28.07
CA GLU A 17 35.55 -9.51 -27.15
C GLU A 17 35.20 -8.24 -27.92
N VAL A 18 34.18 -7.52 -27.42
CA VAL A 18 33.82 -6.18 -27.89
C VAL A 18 33.90 -5.23 -26.71
N PHE A 19 34.69 -4.19 -26.82
CA PHE A 19 34.91 -3.24 -25.74
C PHE A 19 35.03 -1.82 -26.28
N GLY A 20 34.85 -0.81 -25.44
CA GLY A 20 34.95 0.59 -25.84
C GLY A 20 34.30 1.52 -24.84
N TYR A 21 34.01 2.72 -25.27
CA TYR A 21 33.40 3.74 -24.46
C TYR A 21 32.07 4.20 -25.05
N ILE A 22 31.10 4.44 -24.18
CA ILE A 22 29.83 5.06 -24.55
C ILE A 22 29.88 6.52 -24.09
N ARG A 23 29.69 7.40 -25.05
CA ARG A 23 29.68 8.84 -24.82
C ARG A 23 28.41 9.48 -25.36
N SER A 24 28.02 10.59 -24.78
CA SER A 24 26.97 11.43 -25.34
C SER A 24 27.50 12.21 -26.53
N ASN A 25 26.61 12.81 -27.31
CA ASN A 25 26.99 13.74 -28.39
C ASN A 25 27.71 15.01 -27.89
N THR A 26 27.68 15.29 -26.57
CA THR A 26 28.46 16.36 -25.91
C THR A 26 29.83 15.88 -25.46
N GLY A 27 30.17 14.59 -25.64
CA GLY A 27 31.46 13.98 -25.26
C GLY A 27 31.50 13.45 -23.82
N GLU A 28 30.44 13.63 -23.01
CA GLU A 28 30.34 13.11 -21.65
C GLU A 28 30.21 11.59 -21.64
N ALA A 29 30.78 10.94 -20.63
CA ALA A 29 30.63 9.51 -20.42
C ALA A 29 29.16 9.16 -20.05
N VAL A 30 28.60 8.13 -20.68
CA VAL A 30 27.27 7.63 -20.38
C VAL A 30 27.39 6.41 -19.46
N GLN A 31 27.14 6.62 -18.17
CA GLN A 31 27.10 5.56 -17.17
C GLN A 31 25.75 4.84 -17.20
N GLY A 32 25.73 3.54 -16.94
CA GLY A 32 24.50 2.78 -16.80
C GLY A 32 23.81 2.40 -18.11
N ALA A 33 24.46 2.61 -19.27
CA ALA A 33 23.93 2.16 -20.54
C ALA A 33 23.98 0.63 -20.62
N SER A 34 22.88 0.01 -21.02
CA SER A 34 22.79 -1.42 -21.28
C SER A 34 23.33 -1.71 -22.70
N VAL A 35 24.33 -2.56 -22.78
CA VAL A 35 25.01 -2.94 -24.01
C VAL A 35 24.80 -4.42 -24.27
N TYR A 36 24.24 -4.77 -25.41
CA TYR A 36 23.93 -6.15 -25.78
C TYR A 36 24.65 -6.52 -27.10
N VAL A 37 25.07 -7.77 -27.17
CA VAL A 37 25.60 -8.37 -28.40
C VAL A 37 24.63 -9.45 -28.88
N ASN A 38 24.19 -9.37 -30.13
CA ASN A 38 23.23 -10.29 -30.74
C ASN A 38 21.96 -10.47 -29.90
N ASP A 39 21.54 -9.46 -29.17
CA ASP A 39 20.38 -9.42 -28.24
C ASP A 39 20.38 -10.52 -27.14
N THR A 40 21.52 -11.17 -26.88
CA THR A 40 21.58 -12.31 -25.94
C THR A 40 22.53 -12.11 -24.76
N THR A 41 23.69 -11.46 -25.01
CA THR A 41 24.69 -11.24 -23.95
C THR A 41 24.86 -9.76 -23.73
N GLY A 42 24.67 -9.31 -22.49
CA GLY A 42 24.68 -7.90 -22.13
C GLY A 42 25.54 -7.56 -20.92
N VAL A 43 26.00 -6.32 -20.88
CA VAL A 43 26.70 -5.69 -19.76
C VAL A 43 26.19 -4.27 -19.60
N VAL A 44 26.55 -3.62 -18.49
CA VAL A 44 26.22 -2.22 -18.22
C VAL A 44 27.50 -1.39 -18.23
N SER A 45 27.46 -0.19 -18.83
CA SER A 45 28.65 0.69 -18.88
C SER A 45 28.99 1.24 -17.49
N ALA A 46 30.28 1.32 -17.19
CA ALA A 46 30.81 1.86 -15.95
C ALA A 46 30.67 3.40 -15.85
N GLU A 47 31.06 4.00 -14.76
CA GLU A 47 31.00 5.47 -14.53
C GLU A 47 31.70 6.29 -15.60
N ASN A 48 32.82 5.78 -16.14
CA ASN A 48 33.57 6.43 -17.21
C ASN A 48 33.02 6.11 -18.59
N GLY A 49 31.89 5.40 -18.70
CA GLY A 49 31.27 4.94 -19.94
C GLY A 49 31.90 3.68 -20.54
N TYR A 50 32.92 3.08 -19.89
CA TYR A 50 33.58 1.88 -20.40
C TYR A 50 32.67 0.66 -20.34
N TYR A 51 32.70 -0.17 -21.38
CA TYR A 51 32.05 -1.49 -21.42
C TYR A 51 32.98 -2.54 -22.03
N ASN A 52 32.77 -3.80 -21.62
CA ASN A 52 33.49 -4.94 -22.19
C ASN A 52 32.57 -6.18 -22.16
N ILE A 53 32.31 -6.74 -23.35
CA ILE A 53 31.49 -7.95 -23.52
C ILE A 53 32.34 -9.06 -24.10
N VAL A 54 32.32 -10.22 -23.45
CA VAL A 54 32.97 -11.44 -23.91
C VAL A 54 31.91 -12.48 -24.27
N THR A 55 31.98 -13.01 -25.50
CA THR A 55 31.02 -14.00 -25.98
C THR A 55 31.71 -15.18 -26.68
N ALA A 56 31.06 -16.35 -26.69
CA ALA A 56 31.55 -17.54 -27.34
C ALA A 56 31.30 -17.54 -28.87
N ARG A 57 30.34 -16.76 -29.36
CA ARG A 57 29.98 -16.65 -30.77
C ARG A 57 30.41 -15.31 -31.31
N GLN A 58 30.75 -15.28 -32.58
CA GLN A 58 31.14 -14.02 -33.25
C GLN A 58 29.99 -13.01 -33.18
N PRO A 59 30.22 -11.82 -32.63
CA PRO A 59 29.24 -10.75 -32.63
C PRO A 59 28.95 -10.24 -34.04
N THR A 60 27.69 -10.09 -34.38
CA THR A 60 27.24 -9.51 -35.66
C THR A 60 26.53 -8.18 -35.46
N GLU A 61 26.13 -7.91 -34.24
CA GLU A 61 25.37 -6.72 -33.90
C GLU A 61 25.63 -6.28 -32.46
N LEU A 62 25.69 -4.96 -32.23
CA LEU A 62 25.79 -4.31 -30.93
C LEU A 62 24.59 -3.39 -30.75
N THR A 63 23.83 -3.59 -29.69
CA THR A 63 22.68 -2.72 -29.28
C THR A 63 23.05 -2.01 -28.01
N VAL A 64 22.90 -0.69 -27.98
CA VAL A 64 23.15 0.16 -26.81
C VAL A 64 21.89 0.92 -26.47
N GLN A 65 21.45 0.84 -25.20
CA GLN A 65 20.23 1.47 -24.71
C GLN A 65 20.51 2.23 -23.40
N HIS A 66 19.89 3.40 -23.26
CA HIS A 66 19.95 4.20 -22.04
C HIS A 66 18.68 5.02 -21.88
N LEU A 67 18.20 5.22 -20.63
CA LEU A 67 16.92 5.89 -20.34
C LEU A 67 16.84 7.32 -20.90
N SER A 68 17.94 8.06 -20.91
CA SER A 68 17.99 9.44 -21.37
C SER A 68 18.59 9.64 -22.76
N HIS A 69 18.79 8.57 -23.53
CA HIS A 69 19.40 8.62 -24.86
C HIS A 69 18.63 7.73 -25.84
N PHE A 70 18.62 8.09 -27.09
CA PHE A 70 18.11 7.22 -28.16
C PHE A 70 18.93 5.93 -28.24
N SER A 71 18.22 4.80 -28.27
CA SER A 71 18.89 3.50 -28.50
C SER A 71 19.61 3.47 -29.84
N ARG A 72 20.78 2.83 -29.85
CA ARG A 72 21.57 2.69 -31.07
C ARG A 72 21.88 1.22 -31.33
N ARG A 73 21.66 0.82 -32.58
CA ARG A 73 21.93 -0.51 -33.10
C ARG A 73 23.02 -0.42 -34.18
N ILE A 74 24.07 -1.21 -34.04
CA ILE A 74 25.28 -1.14 -34.88
C ILE A 74 25.56 -2.53 -35.38
N LEU A 75 25.65 -2.70 -36.71
CA LEU A 75 26.07 -3.94 -37.34
C LEU A 75 27.58 -4.04 -37.26
N LEU A 76 28.07 -5.20 -36.84
CA LEU A 76 29.50 -5.49 -36.69
C LEU A 76 29.96 -6.40 -37.85
N PRO A 77 30.69 -5.88 -38.88
CA PRO A 77 31.16 -6.70 -39.98
C PRO A 77 32.23 -7.68 -39.51
N ALA A 78 32.23 -8.89 -40.03
CA ALA A 78 33.14 -9.95 -39.62
C ALA A 78 34.61 -9.57 -39.72
N GLY A 79 34.98 -8.74 -40.72
CA GLY A 79 36.34 -8.25 -40.94
C GLY A 79 36.80 -7.15 -39.99
N ALA A 80 35.93 -6.64 -39.11
CA ALA A 80 36.30 -5.59 -38.15
C ALA A 80 37.02 -6.12 -36.89
N PHE A 81 37.10 -7.43 -36.73
CA PHE A 81 37.71 -8.06 -35.56
C PHE A 81 39.18 -8.40 -35.83
N GLU A 82 40.08 -7.80 -35.07
CA GLU A 82 41.49 -8.16 -35.02
C GLU A 82 41.75 -9.13 -33.86
N ASN A 83 42.27 -10.31 -34.14
CA ASN A 83 42.48 -11.35 -33.11
C ASN A 83 41.23 -11.63 -32.24
N ARG A 84 40.01 -11.55 -32.83
CA ARG A 84 38.70 -11.70 -32.16
C ARG A 84 38.38 -10.60 -31.17
N ARG A 85 39.03 -9.48 -31.22
CA ARG A 85 38.77 -8.30 -30.40
C ARG A 85 38.33 -7.15 -31.31
N LEU A 86 37.36 -6.41 -30.86
CA LEU A 86 36.88 -5.21 -31.53
C LEU A 86 36.75 -4.08 -30.51
N GLN A 87 37.46 -3.00 -30.75
CA GLN A 87 37.21 -1.76 -30.02
C GLN A 87 36.13 -0.97 -30.76
N MET A 88 35.03 -0.64 -30.04
CA MET A 88 33.89 0.08 -30.60
C MET A 88 33.41 1.16 -29.62
N ASP A 89 33.74 2.40 -29.92
CA ASP A 89 33.23 3.55 -29.19
C ASP A 89 31.87 3.95 -29.76
N VAL A 90 30.89 4.18 -28.89
CA VAL A 90 29.50 4.46 -29.27
C VAL A 90 29.09 5.85 -28.80
N LEU A 91 28.61 6.66 -29.73
CA LEU A 91 28.01 7.96 -29.44
C LEU A 91 26.49 7.79 -29.35
N LEU A 92 25.92 8.18 -28.24
CA LEU A 92 24.46 8.24 -28.03
C LEU A 92 23.97 9.68 -28.11
N THR A 93 22.90 9.88 -28.83
CA THR A 93 22.21 11.18 -28.84
C THR A 93 21.27 11.29 -27.67
N ALA A 94 21.38 12.34 -26.86
CA ALA A 94 20.47 12.58 -25.76
C ALA A 94 19.05 12.70 -26.28
N GLN A 95 18.13 12.01 -25.63
CA GLN A 95 16.70 12.09 -25.91
C GLN A 95 16.11 13.19 -25.02
N PHE A 96 16.09 14.40 -25.54
CA PHE A 96 15.31 15.47 -24.93
C PHE A 96 13.85 15.23 -25.33
N VAL A 97 13.07 14.68 -24.42
CA VAL A 97 11.63 14.86 -24.49
C VAL A 97 11.41 16.33 -24.14
N ALA A 98 11.32 17.20 -25.11
CA ALA A 98 10.78 18.53 -24.90
C ALA A 98 9.34 18.32 -24.43
N LEU A 99 9.14 18.36 -23.10
CA LEU A 99 7.80 18.46 -22.56
C LEU A 99 7.20 19.74 -23.17
N PRO A 100 5.98 19.68 -23.73
CA PRO A 100 5.30 20.89 -24.20
C PRO A 100 5.35 21.90 -23.05
N PRO A 101 5.48 23.23 -23.34
CA PRO A 101 5.45 24.23 -22.30
C PRO A 101 4.19 24.02 -21.49
N VAL A 102 4.36 23.63 -20.23
CA VAL A 102 3.25 23.53 -19.31
C VAL A 102 2.85 24.96 -19.03
N ASP A 103 1.74 25.39 -19.60
CA ASP A 103 1.07 26.57 -19.09
C ASP A 103 0.83 26.32 -17.60
N ILE A 104 1.55 27.04 -16.76
CA ILE A 104 1.40 27.00 -15.30
C ILE A 104 0.07 27.71 -15.01
N VAL A 105 -1.02 27.02 -15.31
CA VAL A 105 -2.33 27.37 -14.79
C VAL A 105 -2.26 27.03 -13.32
N SER A 106 -2.41 28.04 -12.46
CA SER A 106 -2.52 28.03 -10.99
C SER A 106 -2.42 26.65 -10.34
N PRO A 107 -1.54 26.42 -9.38
CA PRO A 107 -1.21 25.06 -8.94
C PRO A 107 -2.49 24.32 -8.55
N LYS A 108 -2.87 23.32 -9.36
CA LYS A 108 -3.99 22.43 -9.07
C LYS A 108 -3.74 21.67 -7.77
N VAL A 109 -2.48 21.59 -7.35
CA VAL A 109 -2.01 21.07 -6.08
C VAL A 109 -1.55 22.21 -5.22
N GLN A 110 -2.18 22.39 -4.09
CA GLN A 110 -1.81 23.35 -3.09
C GLN A 110 -1.06 22.62 -1.95
N THR A 111 0.22 22.98 -1.74
CA THR A 111 0.91 22.59 -0.52
C THR A 111 0.34 23.40 0.62
N LEU A 112 -0.37 22.76 1.55
CA LEU A 112 -0.99 23.45 2.68
C LEU A 112 0.03 23.81 3.75
N ILE A 113 1.09 23.01 3.89
CA ILE A 113 2.09 23.18 4.92
C ILE A 113 3.45 22.97 4.29
N THR A 114 4.13 24.09 4.06
CA THR A 114 5.53 24.16 3.64
C THR A 114 6.37 24.34 4.88
N GLU A 115 6.64 23.26 5.61
CA GLU A 115 7.50 23.41 6.77
C GLU A 115 8.94 23.09 6.43
N ASP A 116 9.81 23.70 7.24
CA ASP A 116 11.24 23.43 7.29
C ASP A 116 11.49 21.92 7.40
N PHE A 117 12.57 21.44 6.81
CA PHE A 117 13.02 20.04 6.86
C PHE A 117 13.14 19.45 8.27
N SER A 118 12.98 20.28 9.32
CA SER A 118 12.98 19.86 10.72
C SER A 118 11.65 19.27 11.19
N VAL A 119 10.57 19.38 10.41
CA VAL A 119 9.22 18.91 10.76
C VAL A 119 8.83 17.72 9.91
N GLU A 120 8.40 16.65 10.56
CA GLU A 120 7.88 15.44 9.93
C GLU A 120 6.41 15.27 10.31
N ILE A 121 5.51 15.21 9.32
CA ILE A 121 4.07 14.96 9.53
C ILE A 121 3.84 13.46 9.52
N TYR A 122 3.32 12.92 10.64
CA TYR A 122 3.00 11.50 10.79
C TYR A 122 1.58 11.19 10.32
N ASP A 123 0.64 12.07 10.64
CA ASP A 123 -0.78 11.86 10.36
C ASP A 123 -1.54 13.18 10.46
N TYR A 124 -2.75 13.21 9.93
CA TYR A 124 -3.64 14.36 10.03
C TYR A 124 -5.11 13.94 10.14
N GLU A 125 -5.94 14.80 10.75
CA GLU A 125 -7.39 14.65 10.83
C GLU A 125 -8.09 16.00 10.63
N PHE A 126 -9.32 15.97 10.17
CA PHE A 126 -10.15 17.16 10.12
C PHE A 126 -10.71 17.49 11.50
N ALA A 127 -10.67 18.74 11.92
CA ALA A 127 -11.22 19.22 13.18
C ALA A 127 -12.12 20.44 12.89
N GLY A 128 -13.39 20.19 12.65
CA GLY A 128 -14.26 21.21 12.06
C GLY A 128 -13.73 21.64 10.67
N GLU A 129 -13.58 22.91 10.41
CA GLU A 129 -12.97 23.44 9.17
C GLU A 129 -11.43 23.43 9.22
N ASN A 130 -10.84 23.11 10.37
CA ASN A 130 -9.41 23.09 10.56
C ASN A 130 -8.81 21.71 10.34
N LEU A 131 -7.49 21.64 10.29
CA LEU A 131 -6.70 20.41 10.20
C LEU A 131 -5.92 20.23 11.49
N LEU A 132 -6.04 19.07 12.10
CA LEU A 132 -5.22 18.64 13.22
C LEU A 132 -4.10 17.76 12.68
N LEU A 133 -2.85 18.15 12.91
CA LEU A 133 -1.67 17.43 12.48
C LEU A 133 -0.98 16.78 13.67
N LEU A 134 -0.53 15.57 13.49
CA LEU A 134 0.44 14.91 14.34
C LEU A 134 1.80 15.07 13.71
N ILE A 135 2.68 15.84 14.34
CA ILE A 135 4.00 16.14 13.80
C ILE A 135 5.10 15.72 14.78
N ARG A 136 6.31 15.56 14.24
CA ARG A 136 7.55 15.48 15.03
C ARG A 136 8.47 16.62 14.64
N GLN A 137 8.88 17.39 15.62
CA GLN A 137 9.85 18.47 15.46
C GLN A 137 10.95 18.32 16.51
N ARG A 138 12.21 18.30 16.09
CA ARG A 138 13.38 18.17 16.98
C ARG A 138 13.26 17.03 18.02
N LYS A 139 12.74 15.85 17.62
CA LYS A 139 12.50 14.66 18.44
C LYS A 139 11.28 14.76 19.40
N GLN A 140 10.55 15.86 19.41
CA GLN A 140 9.33 16.02 20.19
C GLN A 140 8.10 15.82 19.30
N HIS A 141 7.12 15.07 19.78
CA HIS A 141 5.81 14.96 19.12
C HIS A 141 4.91 16.11 19.56
N LEU A 142 4.22 16.70 18.60
CA LEU A 142 3.32 17.83 18.78
C LEU A 142 2.01 17.55 18.05
N LEU A 143 0.92 18.01 18.64
CA LEU A 143 -0.31 18.29 17.89
C LEU A 143 -0.25 19.74 17.42
N ARG A 144 -0.63 19.97 16.17
CA ARG A 144 -0.72 21.30 15.60
C ARG A 144 -2.07 21.46 14.94
N LEU A 145 -2.83 22.44 15.38
CA LEU A 145 -4.08 22.84 14.75
C LEU A 145 -3.78 23.92 13.71
N VAL A 146 -4.23 23.68 12.49
CA VAL A 146 -3.96 24.55 11.33
C VAL A 146 -5.28 24.95 10.68
N GLY A 147 -5.43 26.23 10.42
CA GLY A 147 -6.58 26.75 9.69
C GLY A 147 -6.53 26.45 8.19
N GLU A 148 -7.62 26.74 7.47
CA GLU A 148 -7.72 26.52 6.02
C GLU A 148 -6.63 27.21 5.19
N SER A 149 -6.13 28.34 5.66
CA SER A 149 -5.03 29.09 5.02
C SER A 149 -3.63 28.52 5.27
N GLY A 150 -3.51 27.47 6.08
CA GLY A 150 -2.23 26.93 6.53
C GLY A 150 -1.65 27.65 7.77
N ALA A 151 -2.35 28.64 8.33
CA ALA A 151 -1.90 29.32 9.55
C ALA A 151 -2.01 28.41 10.76
N VAL A 152 -0.97 28.37 11.59
CA VAL A 152 -0.95 27.64 12.86
C VAL A 152 -1.83 28.38 13.87
N LEU A 153 -2.86 27.70 14.38
CA LEU A 153 -3.81 28.26 15.35
C LEU A 153 -3.40 27.91 16.79
N SER A 154 -2.98 26.67 17.01
CA SER A 154 -2.58 26.19 18.34
C SER A 154 -1.62 25.01 18.21
N GLU A 155 -0.77 24.81 19.22
CA GLU A 155 0.13 23.69 19.35
C GLU A 155 0.10 23.10 20.75
N LEU A 156 0.19 21.77 20.83
CA LEU A 156 0.26 21.04 22.08
C LEU A 156 1.35 19.98 22.03
N PRO A 157 2.35 20.03 22.90
CA PRO A 157 3.34 18.98 23.03
C PRO A 157 2.70 17.68 23.54
N LEU A 158 3.01 16.57 22.86
CA LEU A 158 2.59 15.24 23.29
C LEU A 158 3.76 14.47 23.89
N ALA A 159 3.57 13.94 25.07
CA ALA A 159 4.54 13.00 25.63
C ALA A 159 4.37 11.61 25.01
N GLY A 160 5.42 10.79 25.00
CA GLY A 160 5.44 9.47 24.36
C GLY A 160 5.64 9.57 22.85
N ASN A 161 5.39 8.47 22.16
CA ASN A 161 5.57 8.36 20.71
C ASN A 161 4.25 7.99 20.04
N PRO A 162 3.29 8.93 19.89
CA PRO A 162 2.10 8.68 19.10
C PRO A 162 2.49 8.43 17.64
N ARG A 163 1.77 7.52 16.98
CA ARG A 163 2.05 7.09 15.61
C ARG A 163 1.00 7.52 14.61
N ARG A 164 -0.24 7.70 15.08
CA ARG A 164 -1.36 8.07 14.25
C ARG A 164 -2.44 8.81 15.04
N LEU A 165 -3.29 9.48 14.31
CA LEU A 165 -4.57 9.99 14.78
C LEU A 165 -5.66 8.97 14.47
N HIS A 166 -6.72 8.96 15.27
CA HIS A 166 -7.89 8.13 15.03
C HIS A 166 -9.15 8.90 15.39
N ARG A 167 -10.11 8.91 14.49
CA ARG A 167 -11.44 9.40 14.74
C ARG A 167 -12.33 8.26 15.15
N SER A 168 -12.85 8.29 16.38
CA SER A 168 -13.82 7.29 16.85
C SER A 168 -15.16 7.42 16.12
N CYS A 169 -15.98 6.39 16.19
CA CYS A 169 -17.34 6.41 15.63
C CYS A 169 -18.25 7.48 16.27
N THR A 170 -17.90 7.99 17.43
CA THR A 170 -18.58 9.11 18.11
C THR A 170 -18.06 10.49 17.70
N GLY A 171 -17.02 10.54 16.84
CA GLY A 171 -16.39 11.77 16.38
C GLY A 171 -15.21 12.24 17.24
N GLY A 172 -14.96 11.65 18.42
CA GLY A 172 -13.81 11.96 19.27
C GLY A 172 -12.50 11.66 18.58
N LEU A 173 -11.49 12.52 18.74
CA LEU A 173 -10.15 12.36 18.19
C LEU A 173 -9.21 11.74 19.22
N HIS A 174 -8.33 10.85 18.77
CA HIS A 174 -7.38 10.17 19.62
C HIS A 174 -5.99 10.20 19.02
N ALA A 175 -4.98 10.45 19.84
CA ALA A 175 -3.59 10.17 19.51
C ALA A 175 -3.24 8.76 19.98
N VAL A 176 -2.77 7.91 19.07
CA VAL A 176 -2.53 6.49 19.34
C VAL A 176 -1.06 6.17 19.16
N GLY A 177 -0.45 5.63 20.22
CA GLY A 177 0.91 5.13 20.25
C GLY A 177 0.98 3.60 20.27
N SER A 178 2.17 3.06 20.47
CA SER A 178 2.37 1.60 20.54
C SER A 178 1.75 0.98 21.81
N PHE A 179 1.74 1.72 22.93
CA PHE A 179 1.32 1.22 24.23
C PHE A 179 0.20 2.03 24.90
N PHE A 180 -0.17 3.15 24.29
CA PHE A 180 -1.19 4.04 24.84
C PHE A 180 -2.11 4.59 23.76
N ALA A 181 -3.29 5.01 24.17
CA ALA A 181 -4.14 5.93 23.43
C ALA A 181 -4.54 7.09 24.36
N GLN A 182 -4.81 8.24 23.75
CA GLN A 182 -5.15 9.45 24.46
C GLN A 182 -6.20 10.22 23.66
N GLU A 183 -7.35 10.48 24.25
CA GLU A 183 -8.38 11.31 23.63
C GLU A 183 -7.97 12.77 23.66
N LEU A 184 -8.28 13.49 22.59
CA LEU A 184 -7.89 14.86 22.34
C LEU A 184 -9.11 15.78 22.49
N ILE A 185 -8.91 16.90 23.15
CA ILE A 185 -9.88 17.99 23.18
C ILE A 185 -9.43 19.00 22.14
N VAL A 186 -10.24 19.19 21.10
CA VAL A 186 -9.93 20.10 20.00
C VAL A 186 -11.04 21.13 19.89
N ASN A 187 -10.77 22.32 20.39
CA ASN A 187 -11.60 23.51 20.22
C ASN A 187 -11.02 24.42 19.15
N VAL A 188 -11.76 25.42 18.72
CA VAL A 188 -11.37 26.30 17.61
C VAL A 188 -10.01 26.99 17.82
N LEU A 189 -9.62 27.23 19.09
CA LEU A 189 -8.37 27.93 19.43
C LEU A 189 -7.54 27.20 20.48
N GLU A 190 -7.99 26.05 20.98
CA GLU A 190 -7.31 25.39 22.09
C GLU A 190 -7.21 23.88 21.85
N LEU A 191 -6.04 23.35 22.14
CA LEU A 191 -5.76 21.93 22.18
C LEU A 191 -5.50 21.50 23.61
N ASP A 192 -6.13 20.40 24.03
CA ASP A 192 -5.86 19.74 25.30
C ASP A 192 -6.05 18.23 25.16
N THR A 193 -5.76 17.48 26.21
CA THR A 193 -5.84 16.01 26.19
C THR A 193 -6.44 15.46 27.46
N PHE A 194 -7.22 14.39 27.33
CA PHE A 194 -7.60 13.55 28.47
C PHE A 194 -6.42 12.68 28.95
N PRO A 195 -6.53 12.08 30.15
CA PRO A 195 -5.53 11.11 30.61
C PRO A 195 -5.34 9.96 29.62
N ARG A 196 -4.13 9.44 29.58
CA ARG A 196 -3.79 8.27 28.76
C ARG A 196 -4.40 7.01 29.33
N TYR A 197 -4.70 6.07 28.43
CA TYR A 197 -5.14 4.72 28.77
C TYR A 197 -4.45 3.67 27.91
N ASP A 198 -4.56 2.40 28.29
CA ASP A 198 -3.90 1.29 27.60
C ASP A 198 -4.42 1.16 26.16
N VAL A 199 -3.51 1.01 25.21
CA VAL A 199 -3.84 0.82 23.80
C VAL A 199 -4.70 -0.43 23.55
N ARG A 200 -4.65 -1.44 24.45
CA ARG A 200 -5.49 -2.63 24.32
C ARG A 200 -6.96 -2.31 24.55
N GLN A 201 -7.28 -1.44 25.53
CA GLN A 201 -8.64 -0.95 25.72
C GLN A 201 -9.13 -0.17 24.49
N PHE A 202 -8.29 0.69 23.94
CA PHE A 202 -8.59 1.39 22.69
C PHE A 202 -8.93 0.42 21.55
N ARG A 203 -8.07 -0.59 21.32
CA ARG A 203 -8.23 -1.58 20.25
C ARG A 203 -9.42 -2.52 20.46
N SER A 204 -9.86 -2.73 21.68
CA SER A 204 -10.99 -3.61 21.99
C SER A 204 -12.35 -2.92 21.96
N VAL A 205 -12.38 -1.60 22.22
CA VAL A 205 -13.65 -0.87 22.42
C VAL A 205 -13.84 0.26 21.41
N ILE A 206 -12.82 1.12 21.22
CA ILE A 206 -12.97 2.34 20.43
C ILE A 206 -12.69 2.10 18.96
N GLU A 207 -11.55 1.49 18.64
CA GLU A 207 -11.12 1.25 17.27
C GLU A 207 -12.08 0.34 16.46
N PRO A 208 -12.68 -0.71 17.04
CA PRO A 208 -13.64 -1.54 16.31
C PRO A 208 -14.98 -0.88 16.03
N CYS A 209 -15.33 0.21 16.75
CA CYS A 209 -16.54 0.96 16.46
C CYS A 209 -16.38 1.76 15.17
N VAL A 210 -17.12 1.36 14.12
CA VAL A 210 -16.99 1.96 12.79
C VAL A 210 -18.04 3.00 12.46
N LEU A 211 -19.19 2.95 13.14
CA LEU A 211 -20.28 3.90 12.94
C LEU A 211 -21.13 4.04 14.20
N LYS A 212 -21.47 5.27 14.56
CA LYS A 212 -22.58 5.59 15.47
C LYS A 212 -23.78 6.04 14.63
N HIS A 213 -24.91 5.35 14.79
CA HIS A 213 -26.15 5.66 14.12
C HIS A 213 -27.27 5.79 15.14
N ASP A 214 -27.76 7.02 15.37
CA ASP A 214 -28.70 7.35 16.41
C ASP A 214 -28.20 6.85 17.80
N ARG A 215 -28.92 5.92 18.43
CA ARG A 215 -28.56 5.28 19.72
C ARG A 215 -27.76 3.99 19.57
N TYR A 216 -27.46 3.56 18.35
CA TYR A 216 -26.76 2.32 18.04
C TYR A 216 -25.30 2.55 17.71
N TYR A 217 -24.45 1.60 18.08
CA TYR A 217 -23.02 1.59 17.77
C TYR A 217 -22.71 0.35 16.96
N ILE A 218 -22.19 0.54 15.76
CA ILE A 218 -21.82 -0.57 14.86
C ILE A 218 -20.34 -0.86 15.03
N TYR A 219 -20.05 -2.13 15.25
CA TYR A 219 -18.71 -2.65 15.46
C TYR A 219 -18.31 -3.55 14.30
N ARG A 220 -17.03 -3.52 13.98
CA ARG A 220 -16.39 -4.40 13.00
C ARG A 220 -15.30 -5.20 13.69
N LYS A 221 -15.33 -6.52 13.55
CA LYS A 221 -14.21 -7.40 13.90
C LYS A 221 -13.73 -8.10 12.64
N ALA A 222 -12.44 -8.13 12.44
CA ALA A 222 -11.82 -8.87 11.35
C ALA A 222 -10.82 -9.86 11.92
N THR A 223 -10.83 -11.08 11.40
CA THR A 223 -9.95 -12.16 11.81
C THR A 223 -9.25 -12.77 10.60
N LEU A 224 -8.21 -13.56 10.81
CA LEU A 224 -7.49 -14.27 9.75
C LEU A 224 -7.08 -13.35 8.59
N PHE A 225 -6.41 -12.23 8.88
CA PHE A 225 -6.01 -11.23 7.86
C PHE A 225 -7.21 -10.70 7.05
N ASN A 226 -8.30 -10.37 7.71
CA ASN A 226 -9.56 -9.96 7.11
C ASN A 226 -10.26 -11.01 6.23
N GLN A 227 -9.92 -12.30 6.31
CA GLN A 227 -10.66 -13.33 5.58
C GLN A 227 -12.05 -13.59 6.17
N ALA A 228 -12.23 -13.26 7.46
CA ALA A 228 -13.53 -13.20 8.11
C ALA A 228 -13.74 -11.78 8.67
N ILE A 229 -14.80 -11.13 8.25
CA ILE A 229 -15.19 -9.80 8.70
C ILE A 229 -16.63 -9.90 9.22
N HIS A 230 -16.81 -9.52 10.48
CA HIS A 230 -18.09 -9.55 11.17
C HIS A 230 -18.52 -8.15 11.51
N TYR A 231 -19.79 -7.85 11.28
CA TYR A 231 -20.44 -6.63 11.71
C TYR A 231 -21.58 -6.95 12.65
N TRP A 232 -21.62 -6.25 13.77
CA TRP A 232 -22.74 -6.27 14.71
C TRP A 232 -22.99 -4.87 15.27
N PHE A 233 -24.14 -4.68 15.86
CA PHE A 233 -24.45 -3.43 16.51
C PHE A 233 -24.92 -3.66 17.95
N PHE A 234 -24.70 -2.66 18.78
CA PHE A 234 -25.19 -2.62 20.14
C PHE A 234 -26.29 -1.58 20.25
N ASP A 235 -27.40 -1.95 20.89
CA ASP A 235 -28.47 -1.02 21.21
C ASP A 235 -28.13 -0.17 22.45
N ALA A 236 -29.05 0.77 22.81
CA ALA A 236 -28.86 1.65 23.96
C ALA A 236 -28.83 0.91 25.32
N TYR A 237 -29.26 -0.33 25.35
CA TYR A 237 -29.31 -1.18 26.55
C TYR A 237 -28.12 -2.14 26.62
N GLY A 238 -27.21 -2.07 25.63
CA GLY A 238 -26.05 -2.94 25.53
C GLY A 238 -26.34 -4.32 24.89
N GLY A 239 -27.55 -4.51 24.36
CA GLY A 239 -27.89 -5.72 23.61
C GLY A 239 -27.09 -5.82 22.31
N ARG A 240 -26.44 -6.97 22.09
CA ARG A 240 -25.66 -7.25 20.87
C ARG A 240 -26.55 -7.89 19.83
N HIS A 241 -26.52 -7.34 18.62
CA HIS A 241 -27.29 -7.82 17.48
C HIS A 241 -26.37 -8.03 16.28
N HIS A 242 -26.57 -9.12 15.55
CA HIS A 242 -25.82 -9.42 14.34
C HIS A 242 -26.31 -8.55 13.18
N LEU A 243 -25.38 -7.96 12.41
CA LEU A 243 -25.69 -7.20 11.20
C LEU A 243 -25.40 -8.02 9.95
N THR A 244 -24.13 -8.42 9.75
CA THR A 244 -23.73 -9.22 8.60
C THR A 244 -22.30 -9.77 8.74
N ASP A 245 -22.03 -10.88 8.02
CA ASP A 245 -20.71 -11.48 7.92
C ASP A 245 -20.23 -11.52 6.47
N ILE A 246 -18.94 -11.32 6.28
CA ILE A 246 -18.24 -11.51 4.99
C ILE A 246 -17.13 -12.53 5.23
N LEU A 247 -17.31 -13.74 4.72
CA LEU A 247 -16.47 -14.90 4.98
C LEU A 247 -15.87 -15.45 3.69
N ASN A 248 -14.56 -15.36 3.55
CA ASN A 248 -13.83 -16.08 2.52
C ASN A 248 -13.60 -17.53 2.99
N ARG A 249 -14.63 -18.37 2.82
CA ARG A 249 -14.63 -19.76 3.30
C ARG A 249 -13.46 -20.58 2.74
N ALA A 250 -13.02 -20.29 1.51
CA ALA A 250 -11.89 -20.99 0.89
C ALA A 250 -10.56 -20.64 1.58
N ALA A 251 -10.28 -19.35 1.76
CA ALA A 251 -9.08 -18.88 2.44
C ALA A 251 -9.05 -19.27 3.92
N ILE A 252 -10.21 -19.22 4.59
CA ILE A 252 -10.35 -19.67 5.98
C ILE A 252 -9.98 -21.15 6.10
N ARG A 253 -10.53 -22.04 5.24
CA ARG A 253 -10.16 -23.47 5.22
C ARG A 253 -8.67 -23.68 5.00
N GLU A 254 -8.09 -22.94 4.07
CA GLU A 254 -6.66 -23.07 3.77
C GLU A 254 -5.80 -22.63 4.96
N ALA A 255 -6.15 -21.54 5.62
CA ALA A 255 -5.49 -21.07 6.83
C ALA A 255 -5.54 -22.15 7.95
N TYR A 256 -6.69 -22.78 8.13
CA TYR A 256 -6.85 -23.86 9.11
C TYR A 256 -6.03 -25.10 8.76
N ARG A 257 -5.98 -25.50 7.50
CA ARG A 257 -5.16 -26.63 7.05
C ARG A 257 -3.67 -26.34 7.30
N ALA A 258 -3.22 -25.14 6.95
CA ALA A 258 -1.83 -24.72 7.20
C ALA A 258 -1.51 -24.70 8.70
N TYR A 259 -2.43 -24.21 9.53
CA TYR A 259 -2.27 -24.21 10.98
C TYR A 259 -2.23 -25.61 11.60
N ARG A 260 -3.14 -26.51 11.20
CA ARG A 260 -3.11 -27.92 11.64
C ARG A 260 -1.82 -28.61 11.25
N TYR A 261 -1.37 -28.42 10.02
CA TYR A 261 -0.09 -28.96 9.57
C TYR A 261 1.06 -28.46 10.45
N PHE A 262 1.07 -27.18 10.77
CA PHE A 262 2.05 -26.57 11.66
C PHE A 262 2.02 -27.21 13.06
N LEU A 263 0.87 -27.29 13.72
CA LEU A 263 0.73 -27.88 15.05
C LEU A 263 1.16 -29.34 15.10
N ASN A 264 0.82 -30.12 14.08
CA ASN A 264 1.17 -31.53 14.02
C ASN A 264 2.68 -31.78 13.85
N ASN A 265 3.39 -30.83 13.25
CA ASN A 265 4.83 -30.93 12.99
C ASN A 265 5.68 -30.11 13.99
N MET A 266 5.07 -29.49 14.99
CA MET A 266 5.82 -28.81 16.07
C MET A 266 6.47 -29.85 17.02
N PRO A 267 7.72 -29.59 17.45
CA PRO A 267 8.32 -30.36 18.54
C PRO A 267 7.45 -30.29 19.80
N PHE A 268 7.30 -31.41 20.49
CA PHE A 268 6.45 -31.54 21.70
C PHE A 268 6.76 -30.48 22.77
N THR A 269 8.02 -30.06 22.86
CA THR A 269 8.50 -29.05 23.82
C THR A 269 8.06 -27.62 23.56
N VAL A 270 7.48 -27.35 22.37
CA VAL A 270 7.11 -25.99 21.92
C VAL A 270 5.60 -25.89 21.67
N ARG A 271 4.85 -27.01 21.82
CA ARG A 271 3.39 -26.96 21.63
C ARG A 271 2.74 -26.10 22.71
N PRO A 272 1.91 -25.13 22.35
CA PRO A 272 1.13 -24.39 23.33
C PRO A 272 0.29 -25.39 24.15
N GLU A 273 0.14 -25.11 25.44
CA GLU A 273 -0.77 -25.89 26.29
C GLU A 273 -2.12 -26.06 25.62
N LYS A 274 -2.69 -27.26 25.72
CA LYS A 274 -4.00 -27.56 25.16
C LYS A 274 -5.00 -26.54 25.68
N THR A 275 -5.37 -25.60 24.85
CA THR A 275 -6.49 -24.73 25.12
C THR A 275 -7.80 -25.51 24.81
N PRO A 276 -8.92 -25.21 25.43
CA PRO A 276 -10.24 -25.81 25.08
C PRO A 276 -10.51 -25.82 23.58
N TYR A 277 -9.85 -24.91 22.87
CA TYR A 277 -9.90 -24.72 21.43
C TYR A 277 -9.14 -25.83 20.65
N SER A 278 -8.04 -26.37 21.18
CA SER A 278 -7.30 -27.47 20.51
C SER A 278 -8.10 -28.78 20.46
N GLU A 279 -9.00 -28.99 21.43
CA GLU A 279 -9.87 -30.19 21.45
C GLU A 279 -11.03 -30.11 20.45
N SER A 280 -11.54 -28.90 20.15
CA SER A 280 -12.58 -28.72 19.13
C SER A 280 -12.05 -28.89 17.70
N ILE A 281 -10.77 -28.56 17.46
CA ILE A 281 -10.11 -28.77 16.17
C ILE A 281 -9.93 -30.26 15.88
N ASP A 282 -9.64 -31.10 16.89
CA ASP A 282 -9.48 -32.55 16.76
C ASP A 282 -10.81 -33.30 16.51
N LYS A 283 -11.95 -32.69 16.83
CA LYS A 283 -13.27 -33.31 16.66
C LYS A 283 -13.94 -33.11 15.30
N GLY A 284 -13.22 -32.55 14.31
CA GLY A 284 -13.72 -32.36 12.95
C GLY A 284 -14.72 -31.20 12.88
N PHE A 285 -14.21 -30.01 12.70
CA PHE A 285 -15.01 -28.80 12.52
C PHE A 285 -15.87 -28.90 11.26
N HIS A 286 -17.19 -28.94 11.43
CA HIS A 286 -18.11 -28.60 10.36
C HIS A 286 -18.14 -27.08 10.23
N LEU A 287 -17.62 -26.56 9.13
CA LEU A 287 -17.52 -25.13 8.82
C LEU A 287 -18.89 -24.42 8.71
N ASP A 288 -19.96 -25.18 8.71
CA ASP A 288 -21.34 -24.68 8.63
C ASP A 288 -21.89 -24.30 10.01
N GLU A 289 -21.23 -24.74 11.08
CA GLU A 289 -21.56 -24.44 12.47
C GLU A 289 -20.45 -23.55 13.10
N PHE A 290 -20.25 -22.32 12.62
CA PHE A 290 -19.51 -21.34 13.39
C PHE A 290 -20.42 -20.79 14.49
N PRO A 291 -20.25 -21.18 15.75
CA PRO A 291 -20.90 -20.45 16.83
C PRO A 291 -20.28 -19.05 16.86
N ASP A 292 -21.09 -18.04 17.08
CA ASP A 292 -20.72 -16.62 17.16
C ASP A 292 -19.62 -16.31 18.22
N GLU A 293 -19.22 -17.29 19.01
CA GLU A 293 -18.31 -17.16 20.15
C GLU A 293 -16.89 -17.66 19.91
N TYR A 294 -16.58 -18.29 18.79
CA TYR A 294 -15.21 -18.75 18.54
C TYR A 294 -14.34 -17.62 17.98
N GLU A 295 -13.79 -16.85 18.90
CA GLU A 295 -12.56 -16.11 18.64
C GLU A 295 -11.50 -17.12 18.25
N VAL A 296 -11.14 -17.18 16.97
CA VAL A 296 -9.89 -17.81 16.57
C VAL A 296 -8.79 -16.87 17.03
N PRO A 297 -8.11 -17.13 18.14
CA PRO A 297 -6.96 -16.33 18.56
C PRO A 297 -5.76 -16.75 17.75
N LEU A 298 -5.88 -16.75 16.42
CA LEU A 298 -4.73 -16.86 15.56
C LEU A 298 -4.07 -15.49 15.53
N ASP A 299 -3.40 -15.14 16.60
CA ASP A 299 -2.31 -14.18 16.52
C ASP A 299 -1.15 -14.85 15.76
N ILE A 300 -1.34 -14.90 14.44
CA ILE A 300 -0.36 -15.49 13.52
C ILE A 300 0.99 -14.77 13.64
N LYS A 301 0.99 -13.48 14.04
CA LYS A 301 2.22 -12.75 14.33
C LYS A 301 2.97 -13.33 15.55
N ALA A 302 2.25 -13.81 16.55
CA ALA A 302 2.87 -14.50 17.69
C ALA A 302 3.41 -15.89 17.32
N LEU A 303 2.84 -16.53 16.31
CA LEU A 303 3.30 -17.84 15.83
C LEU A 303 4.49 -17.73 14.85
N MET A 304 4.71 -16.59 14.21
CA MET A 304 5.81 -16.39 13.24
C MET A 304 7.20 -16.70 13.83
N PRO A 305 7.57 -16.21 15.04
CA PRO A 305 8.89 -16.55 15.63
C PRO A 305 9.05 -18.04 15.89
N LEU A 306 8.00 -18.72 16.34
CA LEU A 306 8.00 -20.16 16.60
C LEU A 306 8.17 -20.97 15.30
N ALA A 307 7.55 -20.52 14.23
CA ALA A 307 7.67 -21.14 12.92
C ALA A 307 9.07 -21.03 12.32
N LEU A 308 9.68 -19.86 12.44
CA LEU A 308 11.05 -19.62 11.98
C LEU A 308 12.05 -20.48 12.75
N SER A 309 11.85 -20.64 14.08
CA SER A 309 12.70 -21.51 14.91
C SER A 309 12.57 -23.00 14.58
N ALA A 310 11.40 -23.42 14.06
CA ALA A 310 11.12 -24.81 13.70
C ALA A 310 11.47 -25.16 12.24
N ASN A 311 12.07 -24.24 11.48
CA ASN A 311 12.43 -24.40 10.06
C ASN A 311 11.25 -24.77 9.14
N GLN A 312 10.03 -24.37 9.54
CA GLN A 312 8.78 -24.67 8.83
C GLN A 312 8.35 -23.49 7.95
N THR A 313 9.05 -23.27 6.85
CA THR A 313 8.82 -22.12 5.98
C THR A 313 7.63 -22.27 5.03
N SER A 314 7.18 -23.49 4.74
CA SER A 314 6.12 -23.75 3.74
C SER A 314 4.76 -23.18 4.14
N TRP A 315 4.33 -23.30 5.40
CA TRP A 315 3.06 -22.77 5.88
C TRP A 315 3.08 -21.24 6.01
N LEU A 316 4.24 -20.63 6.26
CA LEU A 316 4.41 -19.17 6.22
C LEU A 316 4.12 -18.62 4.82
N GLY A 317 4.47 -19.35 3.77
CA GLY A 317 4.12 -19.01 2.38
C GLY A 317 2.61 -18.96 2.19
N VAL A 318 1.87 -19.97 2.68
CA VAL A 318 0.40 -19.99 2.62
C VAL A 318 -0.20 -18.80 3.37
N LEU A 319 0.26 -18.51 4.59
CA LEU A 319 -0.24 -17.39 5.37
C LEU A 319 0.03 -16.03 4.70
N LYS A 320 1.22 -15.85 4.12
CA LYS A 320 1.53 -14.62 3.34
C LYS A 320 0.63 -14.47 2.12
N THR A 321 0.30 -15.57 1.45
CA THR A 321 -0.64 -15.52 0.32
C THR A 321 -2.03 -15.10 0.78
N ILE A 322 -2.51 -15.67 1.89
CA ILE A 322 -3.81 -15.32 2.50
C ILE A 322 -3.83 -13.86 2.97
N GLU A 323 -2.72 -13.36 3.55
CA GLU A 323 -2.57 -11.96 3.94
C GLU A 323 -2.61 -11.02 2.74
N ALA A 324 -1.88 -11.38 1.67
CA ALA A 324 -1.83 -10.58 0.45
C ALA A 324 -3.20 -10.45 -0.24
N ASP A 325 -4.04 -11.48 -0.12
CA ASP A 325 -5.40 -11.51 -0.68
C ASP A 325 -6.48 -11.18 0.36
N SER A 326 -6.15 -10.37 1.36
CA SER A 326 -7.09 -9.97 2.42
C SER A 326 -8.36 -9.31 1.87
N ASN A 327 -9.51 -9.65 2.45
CA ASN A 327 -10.80 -9.04 2.09
C ASN A 327 -10.83 -7.56 2.50
N TYR A 328 -11.52 -6.78 1.69
CA TYR A 328 -11.82 -5.39 1.99
C TYR A 328 -13.34 -5.19 1.93
N ALA A 329 -13.92 -4.89 3.07
CA ALA A 329 -15.36 -4.70 3.17
C ALA A 329 -15.65 -3.56 4.18
N PRO A 330 -15.53 -2.29 3.75
CA PRO A 330 -15.83 -1.14 4.59
C PRO A 330 -17.33 -0.91 4.73
N LEU A 331 -17.72 -0.23 5.81
CA LEU A 331 -19.07 0.19 6.07
C LEU A 331 -19.14 1.72 6.03
N PHE A 332 -20.14 2.26 5.34
CA PHE A 332 -20.43 3.69 5.28
C PHE A 332 -21.92 3.97 5.54
N LYS A 333 -22.18 5.12 6.15
CA LYS A 333 -23.51 5.74 6.14
C LYS A 333 -23.53 6.80 5.02
N ILE A 334 -24.47 6.67 4.08
CA ILE A 334 -24.68 7.62 2.98
C ILE A 334 -26.17 7.93 2.91
N GLY A 335 -26.53 9.19 3.20
CA GLY A 335 -27.91 9.55 3.47
C GLY A 335 -28.46 8.80 4.68
N ASP A 336 -29.63 8.17 4.53
CA ASP A 336 -30.28 7.40 5.58
C ASP A 336 -29.93 5.91 5.54
N LYS A 337 -29.03 5.48 4.62
CA LYS A 337 -28.71 4.08 4.42
C LYS A 337 -27.35 3.70 4.97
N ILE A 338 -27.29 2.49 5.52
CA ILE A 338 -26.06 1.85 5.96
C ILE A 338 -25.65 0.87 4.85
N LEU A 339 -24.44 1.07 4.31
CA LEU A 339 -23.90 0.34 3.17
C LEU A 339 -22.65 -0.43 3.59
N VAL A 340 -22.64 -1.75 3.40
CA VAL A 340 -21.46 -2.60 3.53
C VAL A 340 -20.99 -3.00 2.15
N PHE A 341 -19.79 -2.59 1.78
CA PHE A 341 -19.18 -2.89 0.49
C PHE A 341 -18.49 -4.23 0.54
N ASP A 342 -19.18 -5.28 0.18
CA ASP A 342 -18.66 -6.66 0.16
C ASP A 342 -17.94 -6.94 -1.16
N HIS A 343 -16.65 -6.62 -1.22
CA HIS A 343 -15.84 -6.83 -2.42
C HIS A 343 -15.55 -8.30 -2.69
N LEU A 344 -15.69 -9.18 -1.69
CA LEU A 344 -15.55 -10.62 -1.88
C LEU A 344 -16.69 -11.19 -2.71
N ASN A 345 -17.93 -10.78 -2.40
CA ASN A 345 -19.14 -11.25 -3.09
C ASN A 345 -19.62 -10.28 -4.19
N GLU A 346 -18.83 -9.22 -4.46
CA GLU A 346 -19.08 -8.25 -5.53
C GLU A 346 -20.41 -7.51 -5.38
N GLU A 347 -20.78 -7.14 -4.16
CA GLU A 347 -22.04 -6.49 -3.85
C GLU A 347 -21.91 -5.37 -2.81
N ILE A 348 -22.82 -4.40 -2.85
CA ILE A 348 -23.09 -3.49 -1.75
C ILE A 348 -24.31 -4.03 -1.03
N ARG A 349 -24.17 -4.40 0.24
CA ARG A 349 -25.29 -4.79 1.11
C ARG A 349 -25.87 -3.53 1.72
N GLN A 350 -27.12 -3.27 1.44
CA GLN A 350 -27.83 -2.10 1.92
C GLN A 350 -28.74 -2.48 3.08
N PHE A 351 -28.72 -1.67 4.14
CA PHE A 351 -29.53 -1.82 5.34
C PHE A 351 -30.30 -0.53 5.60
N ASP A 352 -31.55 -0.70 6.10
CA ASP A 352 -32.39 0.40 6.57
C ASP A 352 -31.95 0.88 7.97
N ASP A 353 -32.61 1.92 8.47
CA ASP A 353 -32.36 2.47 9.81
C ASP A 353 -32.68 1.49 10.96
N ALA A 354 -33.43 0.43 10.67
CA ALA A 354 -33.72 -0.66 11.61
C ALA A 354 -32.73 -1.85 11.45
N PHE A 355 -31.65 -1.67 10.69
CA PHE A 355 -30.62 -2.69 10.39
C PHE A 355 -31.13 -3.93 9.66
N ARG A 356 -32.26 -3.84 8.97
CA ARG A 356 -32.77 -4.93 8.11
C ARG A 356 -32.15 -4.80 6.74
N ARG A 357 -31.68 -5.92 6.18
CA ARG A 357 -31.16 -5.95 4.80
C ARG A 357 -32.31 -5.68 3.82
N GLU A 358 -32.19 -4.61 3.04
CA GLU A 358 -33.18 -4.22 2.04
C GLU A 358 -32.85 -4.79 0.67
N SER A 359 -31.59 -4.65 0.25
CA SER A 359 -31.17 -4.99 -1.12
C SER A 359 -29.69 -5.33 -1.20
N SER A 360 -29.34 -5.85 -2.37
CA SER A 360 -27.96 -6.11 -2.78
C SER A 360 -27.74 -5.46 -4.15
N ILE A 361 -26.70 -4.65 -4.25
CA ILE A 361 -26.35 -3.90 -5.46
C ILE A 361 -25.02 -4.44 -5.99
N PRO A 362 -24.96 -4.96 -7.22
CA PRO A 362 -23.70 -5.52 -7.75
C PRO A 362 -22.66 -4.44 -7.98
N ILE A 363 -21.39 -4.78 -7.75
CA ILE A 363 -20.22 -3.93 -8.02
C ILE A 363 -19.19 -4.69 -8.84
N ALA A 364 -18.46 -3.98 -9.70
CA ALA A 364 -17.42 -4.57 -10.54
C ALA A 364 -16.16 -3.71 -10.65
N TYR A 365 -16.16 -2.47 -10.12
CA TYR A 365 -15.04 -1.55 -10.23
C TYR A 365 -13.75 -2.12 -9.62
N GLN A 366 -13.85 -2.91 -8.56
CA GLN A 366 -12.72 -3.54 -7.87
C GLN A 366 -11.89 -4.49 -8.75
N LYS A 367 -12.42 -4.91 -9.90
CA LYS A 367 -11.71 -5.72 -10.90
C LYS A 367 -10.76 -4.90 -11.78
N GLY A 368 -10.85 -3.56 -11.67
CA GLY A 368 -10.00 -2.65 -12.43
C GLY A 368 -8.52 -2.76 -12.05
N LYS A 369 -7.64 -2.63 -13.05
CA LYS A 369 -6.18 -2.67 -12.83
C LYS A 369 -5.78 -1.57 -11.85
N GLY A 370 -4.98 -1.93 -10.83
CA GLY A 370 -4.41 -0.97 -9.89
C GLY A 370 -5.34 -0.56 -8.75
N TRP A 371 -6.47 -1.26 -8.53
CA TRP A 371 -7.31 -0.99 -7.37
C TRP A 371 -6.54 -1.17 -6.06
N ARG A 372 -6.64 -0.17 -5.16
CA ARG A 372 -5.85 -0.09 -3.92
C ARG A 372 -6.56 -0.67 -2.71
N LYS A 373 -7.73 -1.31 -2.86
CA LYS A 373 -8.59 -1.76 -1.76
C LYS A 373 -8.89 -0.60 -0.80
N GLU A 374 -9.25 0.55 -1.35
CA GLU A 374 -9.52 1.76 -0.60
C GLU A 374 -10.71 2.52 -1.19
N LEU A 375 -11.69 2.81 -0.34
CA LEU A 375 -12.82 3.69 -0.63
C LEU A 375 -12.69 4.94 0.23
N LEU A 376 -12.81 6.09 -0.41
CA LEU A 376 -12.72 7.41 0.21
C LEU A 376 -14.08 8.09 0.15
N LYS A 377 -14.63 8.40 1.32
CA LYS A 377 -15.89 9.13 1.43
C LYS A 377 -15.61 10.61 1.69
N ASP A 378 -16.31 11.45 0.96
CA ASP A 378 -16.41 12.88 1.26
C ASP A 378 -17.56 13.10 2.24
N ASP A 379 -17.26 13.42 3.48
CA ASP A 379 -18.28 13.58 4.53
C ASP A 379 -19.19 14.81 4.30
N VAL A 380 -18.77 15.79 3.50
CA VAL A 380 -19.56 16.98 3.20
C VAL A 380 -20.50 16.72 2.03
N THR A 381 -19.98 16.23 0.91
CA THR A 381 -20.78 15.98 -0.30
C THR A 381 -21.46 14.63 -0.33
N GLN A 382 -21.12 13.75 0.62
CA GLN A 382 -21.54 12.34 0.69
C GLN A 382 -21.12 11.50 -0.53
N ALA A 383 -20.24 12.00 -1.36
CA ALA A 383 -19.71 11.29 -2.52
C ALA A 383 -18.73 10.21 -2.08
N LEU A 384 -18.74 9.08 -2.78
CA LEU A 384 -17.82 7.96 -2.54
C LEU A 384 -16.93 7.76 -3.75
N TYR A 385 -15.66 7.52 -3.49
CA TYR A 385 -14.63 7.32 -4.51
C TYR A 385 -13.86 6.03 -4.25
N ALA A 386 -13.65 5.23 -5.28
CA ALA A 386 -12.71 4.12 -5.26
C ALA A 386 -11.33 4.61 -5.73
N HIS A 387 -10.29 4.24 -5.00
CA HIS A 387 -8.91 4.66 -5.27
C HIS A 387 -8.18 3.61 -6.09
N PHE A 388 -7.58 4.05 -7.19
CA PHE A 388 -6.74 3.25 -8.08
C PHE A 388 -5.36 3.87 -8.20
N ALA A 389 -4.36 3.03 -8.47
CA ALA A 389 -3.03 3.50 -8.85
C ALA A 389 -2.40 2.53 -9.86
N PRO A 390 -2.94 2.46 -11.10
CA PRO A 390 -2.31 1.69 -12.16
C PRO A 390 -0.95 2.30 -12.50
N ASP A 391 0.09 1.45 -12.53
CA ASP A 391 1.45 1.85 -12.85
C ASP A 391 1.96 3.05 -12.02
N GLY A 392 1.45 3.19 -10.78
CA GLY A 392 1.81 4.25 -9.84
C GLY A 392 1.10 5.59 -10.05
N ARG A 393 0.21 5.72 -11.04
CA ARG A 393 -0.59 6.93 -11.27
C ARG A 393 -1.90 6.84 -10.50
N HIS A 394 -2.14 7.80 -9.64
CA HIS A 394 -3.36 7.81 -8.83
C HIS A 394 -4.59 8.21 -9.67
N GLU A 395 -5.70 7.53 -9.42
CA GLU A 395 -7.00 7.80 -10.04
C GLU A 395 -8.10 7.60 -9.00
N LEU A 396 -9.08 8.48 -8.97
CA LEU A 396 -10.28 8.38 -8.16
C LEU A 396 -11.48 8.09 -9.05
N GLN A 397 -12.19 7.01 -8.82
CA GLN A 397 -13.42 6.67 -9.52
C GLN A 397 -14.61 6.92 -8.62
N LYS A 398 -15.46 7.90 -8.99
CA LYS A 398 -16.68 8.18 -8.25
C LYS A 398 -17.70 7.07 -8.48
N ILE A 399 -18.24 6.51 -7.40
CA ILE A 399 -19.18 5.39 -7.41
C ILE A 399 -20.60 5.90 -7.19
N ASP A 400 -21.52 5.42 -8.01
CA ASP A 400 -22.95 5.53 -7.75
C ASP A 400 -23.37 4.41 -6.77
N VAL A 401 -23.68 4.80 -5.57
CA VAL A 401 -24.05 3.84 -4.52
C VAL A 401 -25.45 3.23 -4.75
N GLY A 402 -26.25 3.81 -5.64
CA GLY A 402 -27.58 3.31 -5.99
C GLY A 402 -27.56 2.13 -6.98
N ASN A 403 -26.52 2.03 -7.81
CA ASN A 403 -26.40 0.97 -8.81
C ASN A 403 -25.02 0.33 -8.90
N GLY A 404 -24.06 0.75 -8.09
CA GLY A 404 -22.72 0.21 -8.02
C GLY A 404 -21.79 0.58 -9.18
N ALA A 405 -22.24 1.43 -10.11
CA ALA A 405 -21.48 1.80 -11.29
C ALA A 405 -20.48 2.92 -11.03
N VAL A 406 -19.44 3.00 -11.85
CA VAL A 406 -18.54 4.15 -11.91
C VAL A 406 -19.23 5.27 -12.68
N ILE A 407 -19.47 6.41 -12.02
CA ILE A 407 -20.05 7.59 -12.65
C ILE A 407 -19.01 8.36 -13.47
N LYS A 408 -17.83 8.53 -12.89
CA LYS A 408 -16.76 9.34 -13.46
C LYS A 408 -15.40 8.97 -12.87
N SER A 409 -14.36 8.99 -13.70
CA SER A 409 -12.97 8.85 -13.31
C SER A 409 -12.28 10.22 -13.28
N TYR A 410 -11.41 10.39 -12.29
CA TYR A 410 -10.62 11.58 -12.08
C TYR A 410 -9.15 11.17 -11.99
N PRO A 411 -8.38 11.30 -13.09
CA PRO A 411 -6.94 11.11 -13.05
C PRO A 411 -6.32 12.13 -12.10
N MET A 412 -5.45 11.68 -11.22
CA MET A 412 -4.77 12.49 -10.21
C MET A 412 -3.28 12.60 -10.57
N ASP A 413 -2.97 13.03 -11.79
CA ASP A 413 -1.61 13.06 -12.37
C ASP A 413 -0.61 13.88 -11.53
N GLU A 414 -1.13 14.79 -10.71
CA GLU A 414 -0.32 15.68 -9.87
C GLU A 414 -0.08 15.13 -8.47
N VAL A 415 -0.71 13.99 -8.11
CA VAL A 415 -0.46 13.30 -6.84
C VAL A 415 0.88 12.60 -6.90
N LEU A 416 1.72 12.87 -5.90
CA LEU A 416 3.07 12.31 -5.83
C LEU A 416 3.04 10.79 -5.72
N TYR A 417 3.99 10.12 -6.36
CA TYR A 417 4.08 8.65 -6.38
C TYR A 417 4.12 8.02 -4.98
N LEU A 418 4.84 8.63 -4.04
CA LEU A 418 4.95 8.19 -2.65
C LEU A 418 3.93 8.89 -1.76
N SER A 419 2.63 8.78 -2.11
CA SER A 419 1.54 9.38 -1.35
C SER A 419 0.78 8.35 -0.53
N HIS A 420 0.31 8.78 0.63
CA HIS A 420 -0.44 7.95 1.58
C HIS A 420 -1.37 8.82 2.44
N HIS A 421 -2.20 8.18 3.29
CA HIS A 421 -3.19 8.84 4.16
C HIS A 421 -4.15 9.73 3.38
N PHE A 422 -4.79 9.16 2.36
CA PHE A 422 -5.76 9.88 1.52
C PHE A 422 -7.06 10.13 2.27
N LYS A 423 -7.56 11.36 2.23
CA LYS A 423 -8.89 11.73 2.74
C LYS A 423 -9.55 12.73 1.80
N ILE A 424 -10.86 12.66 1.69
CA ILE A 424 -11.61 13.60 0.82
C ILE A 424 -12.54 14.43 1.71
N ARG A 425 -12.58 15.73 1.42
CA ARG A 425 -13.51 16.65 2.05
C ARG A 425 -13.87 17.79 1.11
N ASN A 426 -15.16 18.03 0.97
CA ASN A 426 -15.73 19.13 0.16
C ASN A 426 -15.17 19.18 -1.28
N GLY A 427 -15.02 18.01 -1.94
CA GLY A 427 -14.49 17.89 -3.29
C GLY A 427 -12.98 18.06 -3.42
N TYR A 428 -12.24 18.12 -2.31
CA TYR A 428 -10.78 18.15 -2.29
C TYR A 428 -10.21 16.85 -1.74
N LEU A 429 -9.20 16.35 -2.42
CA LEU A 429 -8.34 15.26 -1.93
C LEU A 429 -7.21 15.87 -1.10
N TYR A 430 -7.03 15.34 0.09
CA TYR A 430 -5.90 15.62 0.97
C TYR A 430 -5.04 14.37 1.06
N TYR A 431 -3.72 14.53 1.12
CA TYR A 431 -2.80 13.40 1.27
C TYR A 431 -1.44 13.85 1.82
N LEU A 432 -0.75 12.92 2.46
CA LEU A 432 0.66 13.07 2.81
C LEU A 432 1.50 12.54 1.65
N GLY A 433 2.53 13.28 1.26
CA GLY A 433 3.43 12.88 0.19
C GLY A 433 4.84 13.41 0.36
N GLN A 434 5.79 12.77 -0.31
CA GLN A 434 7.19 13.18 -0.35
C GLN A 434 7.51 13.75 -1.72
N GLU A 435 8.06 14.96 -1.78
CA GLU A 435 8.48 15.57 -3.06
C GLU A 435 9.73 14.89 -3.64
N HIS A 436 10.59 14.36 -2.76
CA HIS A 436 11.82 13.69 -3.16
C HIS A 436 11.98 12.38 -2.39
N VAL A 437 12.38 11.33 -3.09
CA VAL A 437 12.57 9.98 -2.52
C VAL A 437 13.61 9.95 -1.37
N ASN A 438 14.59 10.84 -1.43
CA ASN A 438 15.68 10.91 -0.45
C ASN A 438 15.39 11.83 0.75
N ILE A 439 14.23 12.50 0.77
CA ILE A 439 13.84 13.39 1.87
C ILE A 439 12.69 12.73 2.62
N PRO A 440 12.91 12.23 3.84
CA PRO A 440 11.90 11.47 4.57
C PRO A 440 10.70 12.29 5.05
N ASN A 441 10.73 13.61 4.88
CA ASN A 441 9.71 14.50 5.41
C ASN A 441 8.48 14.53 4.50
N CYS A 442 7.34 14.08 5.03
CA CYS A 442 6.05 14.19 4.37
C CYS A 442 5.50 15.61 4.51
N LYS A 443 4.95 16.14 3.42
CA LYS A 443 4.16 17.37 3.38
C LYS A 443 2.69 17.03 3.21
N LEU A 444 1.81 17.93 3.64
CA LEU A 444 0.37 17.82 3.42
C LEU A 444 -0.04 18.60 2.18
N PHE A 445 -0.69 17.91 1.26
CA PHE A 445 -1.17 18.44 -0.01
C PHE A 445 -2.69 18.47 -0.06
N LYS A 446 -3.24 19.43 -0.82
CA LYS A 446 -4.66 19.59 -1.12
C LYS A 446 -4.85 19.71 -2.64
N VAL A 447 -5.73 18.91 -3.21
CA VAL A 447 -5.98 18.86 -4.66
C VAL A 447 -7.48 18.93 -4.92
N ASN A 448 -7.91 19.80 -5.83
CA ASN A 448 -9.31 19.85 -6.26
C ASN A 448 -9.60 18.70 -7.24
N ILE A 449 -10.49 17.78 -6.85
CA ILE A 449 -10.83 16.61 -7.66
C ILE A 449 -11.49 17.00 -8.98
N ALA A 450 -12.35 18.02 -8.99
CA ALA A 450 -13.11 18.42 -10.18
C ALA A 450 -12.25 19.13 -11.24
N GLN A 451 -11.19 19.82 -10.84
CA GLN A 451 -10.34 20.60 -11.75
C GLN A 451 -9.37 19.75 -12.56
N GLN A 452 -9.19 18.47 -12.22
CA GLN A 452 -8.28 17.53 -12.90
C GLN A 452 -8.76 17.16 -14.33
N ASN A 453 -10.01 17.46 -14.69
CA ASN A 453 -10.62 17.07 -15.98
C ASN A 453 -10.54 18.11 -17.10
N LYS A 454 -9.77 19.17 -16.96
CA LYS A 454 -9.60 20.17 -18.05
C LYS A 454 -8.31 19.90 -18.83
N ARG A 455 -8.24 18.76 -19.50
CA ARG A 455 -7.34 18.51 -20.64
C ARG A 455 -8.17 18.23 -21.88
#